data_d0f0d814c006ae8c818a10ca46d4b6fc
#
_entry.id   d0f0d814c006ae8c818a10ca46d4b6fc
#
_cell.length_a   1.000
_cell.length_b   1.000
_cell.length_c   1.000
_cell.angle_alpha   90.00
_cell.angle_beta   90.00
_cell.angle_gamma   90.00
#
_symmetry.space_group_name_H-M   'P 1'
#
loop_
_entity.id
_entity.type
_entity.pdbx_description
1 polymer ?
#
loop_
_entity_poly.entity_id
_entity_poly.type
_entity_poly.pdbx_seq_one_letter_code
_entity_poly.pdbx_strand_id
1 'polypeptide(L)'
;AAMEMISRDLKALGLYLARSLSYAGVEYEMLVHELTPAQVAIYDSYADAYQIIHTNLEAALQASGISSDTGTLNPQAKSAARSAFESNKQRFFNHLITAMKCPSLIRSIEADLAAGHSAVIQVVSTSEAVMERRLEEIPPSEWDDLQVDFTPRENIMDYLMHSFPTQLFEPYTDESGDLRSRPAVDGDGNHIICREAERRRDELVEHLGALAPVQGALDQILWHFGGEAVAEVTGRKRRIVKTREG
;
A
#
# COMPACT_ATOMS: atom_id res chain seq x y z
N ALA A 1 4.64 25.18 29.27
CA ALA A 1 5.00 25.64 30.61
C ALA A 1 4.37 24.78 31.73
N ALA A 2 3.02 24.66 31.85
CA ALA A 2 2.39 23.91 32.99
C ALA A 2 2.76 22.42 32.99
N MET A 3 2.70 21.75 31.83
CA MET A 3 3.07 20.33 31.71
C MET A 3 4.55 20.08 32.00
N GLU A 4 5.42 20.98 31.64
CA GLU A 4 6.87 20.90 31.94
C GLU A 4 7.14 21.02 33.44
N MET A 5 6.43 21.93 34.14
CA MET A 5 6.56 22.08 35.58
C MET A 5 6.08 20.81 36.32
N ILE A 6 4.91 20.29 35.95
CA ILE A 6 4.37 19.05 36.52
C ILE A 6 5.32 17.87 36.24
N SER A 7 5.83 17.72 35.04
CA SER A 7 6.77 16.65 34.69
C SER A 7 8.07 16.74 35.48
N ARG A 8 8.58 17.97 35.72
CA ARG A 8 9.76 18.19 36.54
C ARG A 8 9.53 17.84 38.01
N ASP A 9 8.38 18.22 38.57
CA ASP A 9 8.04 17.97 39.96
C ASP A 9 7.79 16.47 40.19
N LEU A 10 7.08 15.81 39.28
CA LEU A 10 6.90 14.35 39.31
C LEU A 10 8.24 13.59 39.19
N LYS A 11 9.18 14.09 38.39
CA LYS A 11 10.51 13.52 38.26
C LYS A 11 11.31 13.70 39.53
N ALA A 12 11.23 14.86 40.19
CA ALA A 12 11.87 15.11 41.47
C ALA A 12 11.35 14.22 42.61
N LEU A 13 10.06 13.87 42.54
CA LEU A 13 9.42 12.96 43.48
C LEU A 13 9.65 11.47 43.18
N GLY A 14 10.36 11.14 42.08
CA GLY A 14 10.57 9.75 41.64
C GLY A 14 9.32 9.07 41.06
N LEU A 15 8.25 9.81 40.82
CA LEU A 15 6.99 9.31 40.27
C LEU A 15 6.98 9.31 38.72
N TYR A 16 7.97 9.95 38.12
CA TYR A 16 8.14 10.01 36.67
C TYR A 16 9.61 9.84 36.30
N LEU A 17 9.90 8.83 35.47
CA LEU A 17 11.23 8.59 34.89
C LEU A 17 11.25 9.04 33.45
N ALA A 18 12.02 10.09 33.16
CA ALA A 18 12.35 10.49 31.79
C ALA A 18 13.82 10.20 31.52
N ARG A 19 14.13 9.41 30.49
CA ARG A 19 15.48 9.28 29.94
C ARG A 19 15.65 10.30 28.81
N SER A 20 16.69 11.09 28.88
CA SER A 20 17.19 11.81 27.71
C SER A 20 17.86 10.80 26.80
N LEU A 21 17.43 10.70 25.54
CA LEU A 21 18.18 9.96 24.54
C LEU A 21 19.48 10.74 24.27
N SER A 22 20.62 10.09 24.45
CA SER A 22 21.92 10.63 24.04
C SER A 22 22.28 9.99 22.70
N TYR A 23 22.60 10.82 21.73
CA TYR A 23 23.12 10.37 20.42
C TYR A 23 24.66 10.46 20.37
N ALA A 24 25.32 10.63 21.51
CA ALA A 24 26.79 10.62 21.59
C ALA A 24 27.31 9.24 21.18
N GLY A 25 28.23 9.21 20.21
CA GLY A 25 28.78 7.97 19.66
C GLY A 25 27.92 7.30 18.57
N VAL A 26 26.81 7.95 18.16
CA VAL A 26 26.05 7.50 16.98
C VAL A 26 26.68 8.10 15.74
N GLU A 27 27.06 7.25 14.81
CA GLU A 27 27.46 7.62 13.45
C GLU A 27 26.27 7.51 12.53
N TYR A 28 26.12 8.45 11.62
CA TYR A 28 25.07 8.46 10.62
C TYR A 28 25.67 8.35 9.23
N GLU A 29 25.30 7.32 8.51
CA GLU A 29 25.70 7.08 7.13
C GLU A 29 24.48 6.94 6.23
N MET A 30 24.55 7.52 5.03
CA MET A 30 23.52 7.39 4.01
C MET A 30 23.93 6.30 3.01
N LEU A 31 23.23 5.16 3.06
CA LEU A 31 23.38 4.11 2.06
C LEU A 31 22.57 4.46 0.81
N VAL A 32 23.27 4.85 -0.26
CA VAL A 32 22.65 5.15 -1.57
C VAL A 32 22.53 3.87 -2.40
N HIS A 33 21.35 3.63 -2.93
CA HIS A 33 21.09 2.58 -3.90
C HIS A 33 20.83 3.21 -5.28
N GLU A 34 21.65 2.88 -6.25
CA GLU A 34 21.40 3.22 -7.65
C GLU A 34 20.56 2.12 -8.31
N LEU A 35 19.46 2.53 -8.96
CA LEU A 35 18.60 1.58 -9.66
C LEU A 35 19.33 0.97 -10.85
N THR A 36 19.26 -0.34 -10.98
CA THR A 36 19.75 -1.04 -12.16
C THR A 36 18.85 -0.76 -13.38
N PRO A 37 19.33 -0.91 -14.63
CA PRO A 37 18.49 -0.76 -15.82
C PRO A 37 17.22 -1.64 -15.79
N ALA A 38 17.32 -2.86 -15.23
CA ALA A 38 16.17 -3.74 -15.06
C ALA A 38 15.15 -3.18 -14.05
N GLN A 39 15.61 -2.61 -12.94
CA GLN A 39 14.75 -1.96 -11.95
C GLN A 39 14.07 -0.71 -12.53
N VAL A 40 14.79 0.09 -13.32
CA VAL A 40 14.21 1.23 -14.04
C VAL A 40 13.11 0.77 -14.99
N ALA A 41 13.34 -0.28 -15.80
CA ALA A 41 12.34 -0.81 -16.71
C ALA A 41 11.07 -1.31 -15.98
N ILE A 42 11.24 -1.96 -14.82
CA ILE A 42 10.11 -2.37 -13.97
C ILE A 42 9.37 -1.14 -13.43
N TYR A 43 10.09 -0.14 -12.92
CA TYR A 43 9.50 1.10 -12.40
C TYR A 43 8.67 1.81 -13.47
N ASP A 44 9.22 1.96 -14.67
CA ASP A 44 8.57 2.62 -15.80
C ASP A 44 7.31 1.87 -16.24
N SER A 45 7.36 0.53 -16.28
CA SER A 45 6.17 -0.30 -16.60
C SER A 45 5.02 -0.07 -15.61
N TYR A 46 5.31 0.07 -14.32
CA TYR A 46 4.30 0.40 -13.32
C TYR A 46 3.86 1.87 -13.37
N ALA A 47 4.75 2.79 -13.72
CA ALA A 47 4.39 4.19 -13.94
C ALA A 47 3.40 4.34 -15.10
N ASP A 48 3.64 3.64 -16.22
CA ASP A 48 2.73 3.55 -17.35
C ASP A 48 1.37 2.93 -16.97
N ALA A 49 1.40 1.87 -16.17
CA ALA A 49 0.18 1.24 -15.64
C ALA A 49 -0.65 2.22 -14.80
N TYR A 50 -0.02 3.01 -13.92
CA TYR A 50 -0.72 4.04 -13.14
C TYR A 50 -1.25 5.17 -14.01
N GLN A 51 -0.59 5.52 -15.10
CA GLN A 51 -1.13 6.47 -16.09
C GLN A 51 -2.40 5.92 -16.76
N ILE A 52 -2.41 4.64 -17.10
CA ILE A 52 -3.59 3.95 -17.67
C ILE A 52 -4.72 3.91 -16.65
N ILE A 53 -4.42 3.56 -15.39
CA ILE A 53 -5.41 3.56 -14.30
C ILE A 53 -6.01 4.95 -14.11
N HIS A 54 -5.20 6.00 -14.10
CA HIS A 54 -5.68 7.38 -13.96
C HIS A 54 -6.64 7.78 -15.10
N THR A 55 -6.29 7.45 -16.34
CA THR A 55 -7.13 7.72 -17.52
C THR A 55 -8.47 6.98 -17.41
N ASN A 56 -8.46 5.72 -17.00
CA ASN A 56 -9.67 4.93 -16.80
C ASN A 56 -10.48 5.38 -15.59
N LEU A 57 -9.84 5.87 -14.53
CA LEU A 57 -10.51 6.48 -13.39
C LEU A 57 -11.34 7.71 -13.82
N GLU A 58 -10.77 8.62 -14.59
CA GLU A 58 -11.49 9.81 -15.06
C GLU A 58 -12.66 9.41 -15.99
N ALA A 59 -12.46 8.43 -16.87
CA ALA A 59 -13.52 7.89 -17.71
C ALA A 59 -14.62 7.18 -16.90
N ALA A 60 -14.25 6.44 -15.86
CA ALA A 60 -15.21 5.80 -14.96
C ALA A 60 -16.03 6.83 -14.16
N LEU A 61 -15.42 7.91 -13.68
CA LEU A 61 -16.12 9.00 -13.00
C LEU A 61 -17.14 9.68 -13.91
N GLN A 62 -16.86 9.78 -15.19
CA GLN A 62 -17.79 10.31 -16.19
C GLN A 62 -18.92 9.31 -16.49
N ALA A 63 -18.57 8.06 -16.80
CA ALA A 63 -19.53 7.00 -17.12
C ALA A 63 -20.50 6.72 -15.95
N SER A 64 -20.02 6.82 -14.72
CA SER A 64 -20.83 6.60 -13.52
C SER A 64 -21.72 7.80 -13.12
N GLY A 65 -21.64 8.94 -13.80
CA GLY A 65 -22.45 10.13 -13.49
C GLY A 65 -21.92 10.95 -12.30
N ILE A 66 -20.68 10.73 -11.86
CA ILE A 66 -20.01 11.58 -10.85
C ILE A 66 -19.51 12.86 -11.48
N SER A 67 -19.07 12.81 -12.72
CA SER A 67 -18.68 13.95 -13.55
C SER A 67 -19.48 13.97 -14.86
N SER A 68 -19.52 15.12 -15.54
CA SER A 68 -20.10 15.29 -16.87
C SER A 68 -19.17 16.14 -17.73
N ASP A 69 -19.50 16.31 -19.02
CA ASP A 69 -18.76 17.19 -19.95
C ASP A 69 -18.79 18.66 -19.49
N THR A 70 -19.82 19.07 -18.75
CA THR A 70 -19.99 20.43 -18.26
C THR A 70 -19.42 20.66 -16.87
N GLY A 71 -19.01 19.62 -16.15
CA GLY A 71 -18.43 19.77 -14.81
C GLY A 71 -18.60 18.56 -13.88
N THR A 72 -18.41 18.81 -12.62
CA THR A 72 -18.52 17.79 -11.56
C THR A 72 -19.92 17.82 -10.95
N LEU A 73 -20.63 16.71 -11.01
CA LEU A 73 -21.98 16.56 -10.47
C LEU A 73 -21.96 16.14 -8.98
N ASN A 74 -20.94 15.36 -8.58
CA ASN A 74 -20.73 14.98 -7.18
C ASN A 74 -19.27 15.24 -6.76
N PRO A 75 -18.95 16.44 -6.22
CA PRO A 75 -17.58 16.79 -5.81
C PRO A 75 -17.03 15.88 -4.72
N GLN A 76 -17.88 15.38 -3.82
CA GLN A 76 -17.49 14.54 -2.71
C GLN A 76 -17.05 13.15 -3.19
N ALA A 77 -17.84 12.52 -4.05
CA ALA A 77 -17.50 11.23 -4.64
C ALA A 77 -16.24 11.33 -5.52
N LYS A 78 -16.11 12.40 -6.31
CA LYS A 78 -14.92 12.65 -7.14
C LYS A 78 -13.66 12.81 -6.29
N SER A 79 -13.74 13.61 -5.24
CA SER A 79 -12.62 13.84 -4.32
C SER A 79 -12.22 12.55 -3.60
N ALA A 80 -13.18 11.75 -3.13
CA ALA A 80 -12.93 10.48 -2.47
C ALA A 80 -12.22 9.49 -3.42
N ALA A 81 -12.71 9.33 -4.64
CA ALA A 81 -12.11 8.45 -5.64
C ALA A 81 -10.67 8.85 -6.01
N ARG A 82 -10.43 10.14 -6.24
CA ARG A 82 -9.07 10.67 -6.52
C ARG A 82 -8.14 10.51 -5.32
N SER A 83 -8.60 10.78 -4.10
CA SER A 83 -7.80 10.60 -2.89
C SER A 83 -7.44 9.14 -2.64
N ALA A 84 -8.35 8.22 -2.89
CA ALA A 84 -8.09 6.80 -2.81
C ALA A 84 -7.01 6.37 -3.83
N PHE A 85 -7.11 6.85 -5.08
CA PHE A 85 -6.13 6.59 -6.13
C PHE A 85 -4.74 7.13 -5.75
N GLU A 86 -4.64 8.41 -5.35
CA GLU A 86 -3.35 9.03 -4.99
C GLU A 86 -2.71 8.34 -3.78
N SER A 87 -3.51 8.01 -2.77
CA SER A 87 -3.03 7.30 -1.58
C SER A 87 -2.52 5.89 -1.91
N ASN A 88 -3.20 5.19 -2.81
CA ASN A 88 -2.74 3.88 -3.29
C ASN A 88 -1.45 4.01 -4.10
N LYS A 89 -1.39 4.95 -5.05
CA LYS A 89 -0.20 5.22 -5.86
C LYS A 89 1.03 5.51 -5.01
N GLN A 90 0.92 6.42 -4.03
CA GLN A 90 2.03 6.74 -3.13
C GLN A 90 2.49 5.51 -2.34
N ARG A 91 1.55 4.75 -1.80
CA ARG A 91 1.85 3.54 -1.03
C ARG A 91 2.55 2.50 -1.89
N PHE A 92 2.03 2.27 -3.08
CA PHE A 92 2.62 1.33 -4.04
C PHE A 92 4.07 1.68 -4.38
N PHE A 93 4.34 2.92 -4.83
CA PHE A 93 5.70 3.32 -5.21
C PHE A 93 6.66 3.33 -4.03
N ASN A 94 6.19 3.66 -2.82
CA ASN A 94 6.99 3.52 -1.61
C ASN A 94 7.41 2.06 -1.36
N HIS A 95 6.49 1.12 -1.51
CA HIS A 95 6.78 -0.32 -1.39
C HIS A 95 7.73 -0.80 -2.50
N LEU A 96 7.47 -0.42 -3.74
CA LEU A 96 8.28 -0.80 -4.90
C LEU A 96 9.73 -0.33 -4.73
N ILE A 97 9.94 0.95 -4.43
CA ILE A 97 11.28 1.52 -4.25
C ILE A 97 11.97 0.90 -3.02
N THR A 98 11.24 0.66 -1.94
CA THR A 98 11.80 -0.01 -0.75
C THR A 98 12.26 -1.42 -1.09
N ALA A 99 11.48 -2.18 -1.84
CA ALA A 99 11.85 -3.50 -2.31
C ALA A 99 13.07 -3.47 -3.24
N MET A 100 13.15 -2.49 -4.14
CA MET A 100 14.29 -2.31 -5.04
C MET A 100 15.62 -1.98 -4.34
N LYS A 101 15.55 -1.39 -3.14
CA LYS A 101 16.74 -1.08 -2.31
C LYS A 101 17.31 -2.30 -1.57
N CYS A 102 16.57 -3.37 -1.41
CA CYS A 102 16.96 -4.55 -0.61
C CYS A 102 18.32 -5.14 -0.99
N PRO A 103 18.72 -5.26 -2.26
CA PRO A 103 20.04 -5.80 -2.58
C PRO A 103 21.21 -5.01 -1.99
N SER A 104 21.12 -3.68 -1.92
CA SER A 104 22.16 -2.86 -1.28
C SER A 104 22.10 -2.93 0.24
N LEU A 105 20.88 -2.94 0.80
CA LEU A 105 20.67 -3.11 2.23
C LEU A 105 21.20 -4.46 2.73
N ILE A 106 20.92 -5.54 2.02
CA ILE A 106 21.40 -6.90 2.36
C ILE A 106 22.93 -6.94 2.41
N ARG A 107 23.60 -6.39 1.39
CA ARG A 107 25.09 -6.33 1.39
C ARG A 107 25.64 -5.52 2.58
N SER A 108 24.98 -4.42 2.96
CA SER A 108 25.38 -3.64 4.12
C SER A 108 25.22 -4.43 5.41
N ILE A 109 24.09 -5.11 5.58
CA ILE A 109 23.82 -5.97 6.76
C ILE A 109 24.85 -7.12 6.83
N GLU A 110 25.16 -7.77 5.72
CA GLU A 110 26.18 -8.83 5.67
C GLU A 110 27.55 -8.33 6.13
N ALA A 111 27.95 -7.12 5.72
CA ALA A 111 29.19 -6.50 6.15
C ALA A 111 29.20 -6.21 7.66
N ASP A 112 28.09 -5.68 8.20
CA ASP A 112 27.93 -5.40 9.63
C ASP A 112 27.97 -6.69 10.46
N LEU A 113 27.29 -7.73 10.03
CA LEU A 113 27.29 -9.04 10.68
C LEU A 113 28.69 -9.66 10.67
N ALA A 114 29.43 -9.56 9.54
CA ALA A 114 30.80 -10.02 9.44
C ALA A 114 31.76 -9.26 10.35
N ALA A 115 31.48 -8.00 10.65
CA ALA A 115 32.19 -7.19 11.63
C ALA A 115 31.80 -7.48 13.09
N GLY A 116 30.86 -8.40 13.33
CA GLY A 116 30.38 -8.77 14.65
C GLY A 116 29.29 -7.86 15.22
N HIS A 117 28.67 -7.05 14.38
CA HIS A 117 27.54 -6.17 14.76
C HIS A 117 26.20 -6.91 14.62
N SER A 118 25.17 -6.38 15.25
CA SER A 118 23.78 -6.78 15.05
C SER A 118 23.03 -5.67 14.30
N ALA A 119 22.16 -6.04 13.36
CA ALA A 119 21.38 -5.09 12.58
C ALA A 119 19.94 -5.01 13.11
N VAL A 120 19.41 -3.79 13.24
CA VAL A 120 17.99 -3.53 13.48
C VAL A 120 17.42 -2.83 12.25
N ILE A 121 16.47 -3.47 11.60
CA ILE A 121 15.90 -3.00 10.33
C ILE A 121 14.49 -2.45 10.62
N GLN A 122 14.25 -1.20 10.24
CA GLN A 122 12.93 -0.60 10.27
C GLN A 122 12.40 -0.48 8.84
N VAL A 123 11.26 -1.12 8.57
CA VAL A 123 10.53 -1.00 7.30
C VAL A 123 9.36 -0.05 7.44
N VAL A 124 9.03 0.67 6.37
CA VAL A 124 7.96 1.68 6.37
C VAL A 124 6.58 1.04 6.51
N SER A 125 6.41 -0.16 5.95
CA SER A 125 5.14 -0.91 6.01
C SER A 125 5.40 -2.39 5.76
N THR A 126 4.55 -3.24 6.34
CA THR A 126 4.60 -4.70 6.21
C THR A 126 3.53 -5.26 5.26
N SER A 127 2.68 -4.41 4.68
CA SER A 127 1.51 -4.79 3.86
C SER A 127 0.52 -5.75 4.56
N GLU A 128 0.53 -5.79 5.90
CA GLU A 128 -0.25 -6.72 6.72
C GLU A 128 -1.75 -6.69 6.38
N ALA A 129 -2.34 -5.50 6.29
CA ALA A 129 -3.78 -5.36 6.03
C ALA A 129 -4.21 -5.92 4.65
N VAL A 130 -3.33 -5.84 3.64
CA VAL A 130 -3.59 -6.44 2.31
C VAL A 130 -3.46 -7.94 2.38
N MET A 131 -2.46 -8.43 3.11
CA MET A 131 -2.26 -9.85 3.34
C MET A 131 -3.43 -10.48 4.10
N GLU A 132 -3.90 -9.86 5.17
CA GLU A 132 -5.03 -10.37 5.96
C GLU A 132 -6.30 -10.48 5.11
N ARG A 133 -6.64 -9.45 4.32
CA ARG A 133 -7.80 -9.50 3.41
C ARG A 133 -7.70 -10.63 2.40
N ARG A 134 -6.54 -10.81 1.78
CA ARG A 134 -6.33 -11.91 0.82
C ARG A 134 -6.44 -13.28 1.47
N LEU A 135 -5.93 -13.44 2.68
CA LEU A 135 -6.05 -14.71 3.43
C LEU A 135 -7.49 -14.98 3.87
N GLU A 136 -8.31 -13.94 4.11
CA GLU A 136 -9.74 -14.10 4.40
C GLU A 136 -10.54 -14.59 3.19
N GLU A 137 -10.09 -14.26 1.96
CA GLU A 137 -10.71 -14.72 0.71
C GLU A 137 -10.38 -16.18 0.36
N ILE A 138 -9.33 -16.76 0.97
CA ILE A 138 -8.83 -18.11 0.66
C ILE A 138 -9.22 -19.06 1.79
N PRO A 139 -9.88 -20.20 1.47
CA PRO A 139 -10.23 -21.19 2.48
C PRO A 139 -8.99 -21.70 3.24
N PRO A 140 -9.05 -21.88 4.58
CA PRO A 140 -7.91 -22.36 5.37
C PRO A 140 -7.32 -23.71 4.90
N SER A 141 -8.13 -24.53 4.22
CA SER A 141 -7.68 -25.80 3.64
C SER A 141 -6.72 -25.66 2.46
N GLU A 142 -6.63 -24.46 1.86
CA GLU A 142 -5.77 -24.18 0.72
C GLU A 142 -4.50 -23.43 1.12
N TRP A 143 -4.32 -23.16 2.43
CA TRP A 143 -3.17 -22.36 2.90
C TRP A 143 -1.83 -23.09 2.81
N ASP A 144 -1.81 -24.42 2.89
CA ASP A 144 -0.58 -25.22 2.82
C ASP A 144 0.04 -25.23 1.41
N ASP A 145 -0.79 -24.96 0.37
CA ASP A 145 -0.37 -24.91 -1.04
C ASP A 145 -0.28 -23.45 -1.57
N LEU A 146 -0.34 -22.46 -0.68
CA LEU A 146 -0.31 -21.06 -1.08
C LEU A 146 1.05 -20.66 -1.67
N GLN A 147 1.11 -20.55 -2.99
CA GLN A 147 2.20 -19.85 -3.71
C GLN A 147 1.87 -18.36 -3.86
N VAL A 148 1.58 -17.67 -2.76
CA VAL A 148 1.24 -16.25 -2.80
C VAL A 148 2.43 -15.41 -2.37
N ASP A 149 3.11 -14.83 -3.34
CA ASP A 149 4.05 -13.73 -3.11
C ASP A 149 3.24 -12.45 -2.88
N PHE A 150 3.27 -11.92 -1.64
CA PHE A 150 2.70 -10.60 -1.36
C PHE A 150 3.61 -9.52 -1.93
N THR A 151 3.37 -9.23 -3.20
CA THR A 151 4.12 -8.24 -3.97
C THR A 151 3.46 -6.86 -3.87
N PRO A 152 4.18 -5.78 -4.17
CA PRO A 152 3.56 -4.46 -4.32
C PRO A 152 2.37 -4.45 -5.29
N ARG A 153 2.32 -5.33 -6.28
CA ARG A 153 1.20 -5.49 -7.22
C ARG A 153 -0.13 -5.75 -6.50
N GLU A 154 -0.12 -6.49 -5.40
CA GLU A 154 -1.34 -6.79 -4.62
C GLU A 154 -2.00 -5.52 -4.07
N ASN A 155 -1.23 -4.47 -3.79
CA ASN A 155 -1.79 -3.18 -3.38
C ASN A 155 -2.61 -2.52 -4.50
N ILE A 156 -2.21 -2.69 -5.76
CA ILE A 156 -2.95 -2.16 -6.91
C ILE A 156 -4.23 -2.96 -7.13
N MET A 157 -4.12 -4.29 -7.04
CA MET A 157 -5.28 -5.18 -7.19
C MET A 157 -6.33 -4.90 -6.13
N ASP A 158 -5.92 -4.74 -4.87
CA ASP A 158 -6.79 -4.37 -3.76
C ASP A 158 -7.51 -3.02 -4.02
N TYR A 159 -6.79 -2.03 -4.54
CA TYR A 159 -7.39 -0.75 -4.93
C TYR A 159 -8.45 -0.92 -6.03
N LEU A 160 -8.14 -1.66 -7.09
CA LEU A 160 -9.06 -1.87 -8.21
C LEU A 160 -10.32 -2.62 -7.76
N MET A 161 -10.18 -3.61 -6.90
CA MET A 161 -11.32 -4.41 -6.45
C MET A 161 -12.21 -3.68 -5.42
N HIS A 162 -11.62 -2.85 -4.55
CA HIS A 162 -12.37 -2.29 -3.41
C HIS A 162 -12.57 -0.77 -3.44
N SER A 163 -11.78 -0.04 -4.23
CA SER A 163 -11.77 1.43 -4.20
C SER A 163 -11.98 2.09 -5.56
N PHE A 164 -11.91 1.32 -6.65
CA PHE A 164 -12.20 1.86 -7.98
C PHE A 164 -13.70 2.17 -8.11
N PRO A 165 -14.09 3.37 -8.62
CA PRO A 165 -15.50 3.80 -8.64
C PRO A 165 -16.31 3.06 -9.69
N THR A 166 -17.05 2.03 -9.27
CA THR A 166 -17.96 1.26 -10.14
C THR A 166 -19.43 1.52 -9.89
N GLN A 167 -19.77 2.23 -8.80
CA GLN A 167 -21.15 2.57 -8.49
C GLN A 167 -21.74 3.59 -9.47
N LEU A 168 -22.98 3.37 -9.92
CA LEU A 168 -23.71 4.31 -10.75
C LEU A 168 -24.30 5.45 -9.89
N PHE A 169 -24.29 6.67 -10.44
CA PHE A 169 -24.93 7.85 -9.87
C PHE A 169 -25.97 8.39 -10.82
N GLU A 170 -27.10 8.80 -10.30
CA GLU A 170 -28.19 9.43 -11.05
C GLU A 170 -28.20 10.95 -10.84
N PRO A 171 -28.40 11.72 -11.92
CA PRO A 171 -28.49 13.17 -11.81
C PRO A 171 -29.82 13.61 -11.17
N TYR A 172 -29.76 14.69 -10.39
CA TYR A 172 -30.93 15.40 -9.88
C TYR A 172 -30.65 16.90 -9.80
N THR A 173 -31.71 17.70 -9.74
CA THR A 173 -31.60 19.14 -9.52
C THR A 173 -31.80 19.43 -8.03
N ASP A 174 -30.86 20.12 -7.39
CA ASP A 174 -30.97 20.49 -6.00
C ASP A 174 -31.91 21.68 -5.78
N GLU A 175 -32.14 22.08 -4.52
CA GLU A 175 -33.05 23.19 -4.15
C GLU A 175 -32.59 24.55 -4.69
N SER A 176 -31.31 24.70 -5.01
CA SER A 176 -30.71 25.89 -5.60
C SER A 176 -30.82 25.94 -7.13
N GLY A 177 -31.31 24.86 -7.75
CA GLY A 177 -31.41 24.71 -9.20
C GLY A 177 -30.13 24.15 -9.84
N ASP A 178 -29.13 23.75 -9.06
CA ASP A 178 -27.90 23.18 -9.54
C ASP A 178 -28.07 21.69 -9.87
N LEU A 179 -27.45 21.26 -10.98
CA LEU A 179 -27.40 19.85 -11.35
C LEU A 179 -26.36 19.12 -10.50
N ARG A 180 -26.81 18.11 -9.76
CA ARG A 180 -26.02 17.25 -8.88
C ARG A 180 -26.22 15.80 -9.24
N SER A 181 -25.44 14.89 -8.61
CA SER A 181 -25.73 13.46 -8.69
C SER A 181 -25.63 12.78 -7.32
N ARG A 182 -26.37 11.70 -7.17
CA ARG A 182 -26.43 10.86 -5.96
C ARG A 182 -26.32 9.40 -6.36
N PRO A 183 -25.90 8.51 -5.41
CA PRO A 183 -25.86 7.07 -5.65
C PRO A 183 -27.18 6.54 -6.18
N ALA A 184 -27.16 5.81 -7.30
CA ALA A 184 -28.33 5.10 -7.82
C ALA A 184 -28.52 3.80 -7.03
N VAL A 185 -29.75 3.53 -6.62
CA VAL A 185 -30.13 2.31 -5.91
C VAL A 185 -31.31 1.62 -6.60
N ASP A 186 -31.38 0.29 -6.47
CA ASP A 186 -32.50 -0.50 -6.96
C ASP A 186 -33.72 -0.41 -6.00
N GLY A 187 -34.80 -1.16 -6.33
CA GLY A 187 -36.03 -1.18 -5.53
C GLY A 187 -35.84 -1.73 -4.11
N ASP A 188 -34.78 -2.46 -3.84
CA ASP A 188 -34.41 -3.05 -2.55
C ASP A 188 -33.39 -2.21 -1.79
N GLY A 189 -32.94 -1.08 -2.38
CA GLY A 189 -31.95 -0.18 -1.79
C GLY A 189 -30.49 -0.56 -2.01
N ASN A 190 -30.19 -1.55 -2.86
CA ASN A 190 -28.82 -1.92 -3.19
C ASN A 190 -28.24 -0.98 -4.23
N HIS A 191 -26.92 -0.79 -4.18
CA HIS A 191 -26.19 0.03 -5.12
C HIS A 191 -26.22 -0.55 -6.53
N ILE A 192 -26.56 0.26 -7.51
CA ILE A 192 -26.49 -0.12 -8.92
C ILE A 192 -25.06 0.09 -9.43
N ILE A 193 -24.54 -0.91 -10.14
CA ILE A 193 -23.19 -0.89 -10.70
C ILE A 193 -23.22 -0.28 -12.12
N CYS A 194 -22.30 0.62 -12.41
CA CYS A 194 -22.03 1.13 -13.73
C CYS A 194 -21.23 0.10 -14.53
N ARG A 195 -21.86 -0.59 -15.46
CA ARG A 195 -21.24 -1.66 -16.28
C ARG A 195 -19.99 -1.21 -17.04
N GLU A 196 -19.97 0.03 -17.51
CA GLU A 196 -18.81 0.56 -18.23
C GLU A 196 -17.62 0.78 -17.27
N ALA A 197 -17.86 1.30 -16.05
CA ALA A 197 -16.82 1.45 -15.05
C ALA A 197 -16.31 0.09 -14.55
N GLU A 198 -17.19 -0.88 -14.40
CA GLU A 198 -16.85 -2.26 -14.05
C GLU A 198 -15.97 -2.91 -15.14
N ARG A 199 -16.37 -2.82 -16.40
CA ARG A 199 -15.57 -3.32 -17.53
C ARG A 199 -14.17 -2.73 -17.56
N ARG A 200 -14.04 -1.41 -17.34
CA ARG A 200 -12.73 -0.72 -17.27
C ARG A 200 -11.87 -1.25 -16.12
N ARG A 201 -12.46 -1.47 -14.96
CA ARG A 201 -11.78 -2.09 -13.81
C ARG A 201 -11.24 -3.49 -14.18
N ASP A 202 -12.06 -4.32 -14.80
CA ASP A 202 -11.69 -5.69 -15.12
C ASP A 202 -10.59 -5.77 -16.17
N GLU A 203 -10.61 -4.90 -17.17
CA GLU A 203 -9.53 -4.74 -18.16
C GLU A 203 -8.21 -4.29 -17.49
N LEU A 204 -8.27 -3.40 -16.49
CA LEU A 204 -7.10 -3.00 -15.72
C LEU A 204 -6.54 -4.16 -14.89
N VAL A 205 -7.40 -4.96 -14.26
CA VAL A 205 -7.01 -6.15 -13.51
C VAL A 205 -6.26 -7.14 -14.40
N GLU A 206 -6.75 -7.40 -15.61
CA GLU A 206 -6.10 -8.27 -16.59
C GLU A 206 -4.74 -7.71 -17.02
N HIS A 207 -4.69 -6.41 -17.36
CA HIS A 207 -3.45 -5.74 -17.79
C HIS A 207 -2.36 -5.81 -16.69
N LEU A 208 -2.71 -5.53 -15.44
CA LEU A 208 -1.78 -5.57 -14.31
C LEU A 208 -1.31 -6.99 -13.98
N GLY A 209 -2.12 -8.00 -14.28
CA GLY A 209 -1.74 -9.40 -14.15
C GLY A 209 -0.52 -9.79 -14.99
N ALA A 210 -0.29 -9.10 -16.12
CA ALA A 210 0.83 -9.33 -17.02
C ALA A 210 2.15 -8.66 -16.58
N LEU A 211 2.11 -7.74 -15.59
CA LEU A 211 3.31 -7.05 -15.11
C LEU A 211 4.18 -7.96 -14.23
N ALA A 212 5.51 -7.79 -14.35
CA ALA A 212 6.47 -8.55 -13.55
C ALA A 212 6.25 -8.34 -12.04
N PRO A 213 6.09 -9.41 -11.25
CA PRO A 213 5.99 -9.28 -9.81
C PRO A 213 7.31 -8.82 -9.19
N VAL A 214 7.24 -8.01 -8.13
CA VAL A 214 8.40 -7.61 -7.33
C VAL A 214 8.15 -8.04 -5.90
N GLN A 215 9.05 -8.83 -5.33
CA GLN A 215 8.93 -9.30 -3.96
C GLN A 215 8.96 -8.14 -2.96
N GLY A 216 8.18 -8.24 -1.88
CA GLY A 216 8.17 -7.26 -0.81
C GLY A 216 9.53 -7.17 -0.09
N ALA A 217 9.88 -6.02 0.44
CA ALA A 217 11.18 -5.80 1.08
C ALA A 217 11.40 -6.73 2.28
N LEU A 218 10.37 -6.89 3.13
CA LEU A 218 10.46 -7.74 4.31
C LEU A 218 10.69 -9.21 3.93
N ASP A 219 9.99 -9.68 2.92
CA ASP A 219 10.10 -11.07 2.47
C ASP A 219 11.47 -11.34 1.82
N GLN A 220 12.02 -10.39 1.05
CA GLN A 220 13.39 -10.48 0.52
C GLN A 220 14.42 -10.64 1.65
N ILE A 221 14.29 -9.87 2.74
CA ILE A 221 15.20 -9.93 3.89
C ILE A 221 15.05 -11.27 4.64
N LEU A 222 13.82 -11.67 4.92
CA LEU A 222 13.52 -12.92 5.63
C LEU A 222 14.01 -14.15 4.85
N TRP A 223 13.87 -14.15 3.53
CA TRP A 223 14.30 -15.27 2.69
C TRP A 223 15.81 -15.30 2.52
N HIS A 224 16.46 -14.12 2.50
CA HIS A 224 17.92 -14.08 2.37
C HIS A 224 18.63 -14.58 3.62
N PHE A 225 18.26 -14.09 4.80
CA PHE A 225 18.92 -14.42 6.07
C PHE A 225 18.35 -15.67 6.74
N GLY A 226 17.13 -16.06 6.38
CA GLY A 226 16.42 -17.17 7.01
C GLY A 226 15.74 -16.82 8.33
N GLY A 227 14.70 -17.57 8.66
CA GLY A 227 13.88 -17.32 9.87
C GLY A 227 14.60 -17.56 11.20
N GLU A 228 15.72 -18.29 11.19
CA GLU A 228 16.59 -18.54 12.35
C GLU A 228 17.46 -17.31 12.70
N ALA A 229 17.87 -16.54 11.69
CA ALA A 229 18.75 -15.37 11.87
C ALA A 229 17.97 -14.06 12.07
N VAL A 230 16.69 -14.00 11.72
CA VAL A 230 15.88 -12.80 11.77
C VAL A 230 14.72 -12.93 12.75
N ALA A 231 14.72 -12.09 13.79
CA ALA A 231 13.56 -11.90 14.65
C ALA A 231 12.66 -10.80 14.08
N GLU A 232 11.44 -11.16 13.67
CA GLU A 232 10.44 -10.21 13.21
C GLU A 232 9.65 -9.62 14.38
N VAL A 233 9.64 -8.29 14.50
CA VAL A 233 8.82 -7.55 15.46
C VAL A 233 7.93 -6.60 14.68
N THR A 234 6.80 -7.12 14.22
CA THR A 234 5.82 -6.38 13.41
C THR A 234 4.41 -6.63 13.93
N GLY A 235 3.41 -5.94 13.36
CA GLY A 235 2.00 -6.24 13.63
C GLY A 235 1.51 -7.53 12.98
N ARG A 236 2.26 -8.14 12.08
CA ARG A 236 1.88 -9.37 11.38
C ARG A 236 1.60 -10.50 12.38
N LYS A 237 0.41 -11.08 12.31
CA LYS A 237 0.04 -12.28 13.08
C LYS A 237 0.41 -13.58 12.35
N ARG A 238 0.65 -13.50 11.05
CA ARG A 238 0.95 -14.64 10.16
C ARG A 238 2.04 -14.24 9.17
N ARG A 239 2.87 -15.20 8.78
CA ARG A 239 3.86 -15.04 7.71
C ARG A 239 3.86 -16.27 6.80
N ILE A 240 4.19 -16.07 5.54
CA ILE A 240 4.46 -17.16 4.61
C ILE A 240 5.90 -17.58 4.81
N VAL A 241 6.13 -18.86 5.03
CA VAL A 241 7.45 -19.45 5.18
C VAL A 241 7.71 -20.33 3.98
N LYS A 242 8.78 -20.08 3.24
CA LYS A 242 9.21 -20.96 2.14
C LYS A 242 9.71 -22.27 2.75
N THR A 243 9.03 -23.36 2.46
CA THR A 243 9.50 -24.69 2.84
C THR A 243 10.67 -25.13 1.93
N ARG A 244 11.59 -25.97 2.46
CA ARG A 244 12.78 -26.43 1.73
C ARG A 244 12.46 -27.37 0.55
N GLU A 245 11.22 -27.71 0.33
CA GLU A 245 10.75 -28.64 -0.71
C GLU A 245 10.05 -27.96 -1.90
N GLY A 246 10.06 -26.63 -2.01
CA GLY A 246 9.42 -25.89 -3.11
C GLY A 246 10.07 -24.54 -3.35
#